data_2dd7e5a196b185c70bffdff995227764
#
_entry.id   2dd7e5a196b185c70bffdff995227764
#
_cell.length_a   1.000
_cell.length_b   1.000
_cell.length_c   1.000
_cell.angle_alpha   90.00
_cell.angle_beta   90.00
_cell.angle_gamma   90.00
#
_symmetry.space_group_name_H-M   'P 1'
#
loop_
_entity.id
_entity.type
_entity.pdbx_description
1 polymer ?
#
loop_
_entity_poly.entity_id
_entity_poly.type
_entity_poly.pdbx_seq_one_letter_code
_entity_poly.pdbx_strand_id
1 'polypeptide(L)'
;MLWNLTYADPDRWEEVYAISGKPLPWWKRAGSPRMRLLDGPSPLSDMIEETSDVKWANLQRTQSGAILYFRVRLEVYGLPCASTKTQWHIHATDGQRELHLQHAQGLVRLGLSSRPSKGFLALLNAAFGSETVSKVHV
;
A
#
# COMPACT_ATOMS: atom_id res chain seq x y z
N MET A 1 11.48 0.55 -1.71
CA MET A 1 11.90 1.87 -2.21
C MET A 1 10.71 2.60 -2.78
N LEU A 2 10.66 3.91 -2.58
CA LEU A 2 9.58 4.76 -3.07
C LEU A 2 9.95 5.36 -4.42
N TRP A 3 9.01 5.33 -5.36
CA TRP A 3 9.24 5.77 -6.72
C TRP A 3 8.32 6.91 -7.09
N ASN A 4 8.89 8.00 -7.67
CA ASN A 4 8.09 9.05 -8.28
C ASN A 4 7.68 8.58 -9.68
N LEU A 5 6.39 8.44 -9.90
CA LEU A 5 5.85 7.89 -11.14
C LEU A 5 5.15 8.93 -12.02
N THR A 6 5.22 10.21 -11.67
CA THR A 6 4.50 11.28 -12.37
C THR A 6 4.80 11.30 -13.86
N TYR A 7 6.07 11.18 -14.21
CA TYR A 7 6.51 11.16 -15.61
C TYR A 7 7.44 9.97 -15.84
N ALA A 8 7.07 8.82 -15.30
CA ALA A 8 7.92 7.65 -15.36
C ALA A 8 8.01 7.11 -16.78
N ASP A 9 9.25 6.87 -17.23
CA ASP A 9 9.52 6.23 -18.49
C ASP A 9 9.41 4.69 -18.35
N PRO A 10 9.47 3.93 -19.48
CA PRO A 10 9.36 2.47 -19.42
C PRO A 10 10.40 1.81 -18.52
N ASP A 11 11.62 2.34 -18.46
CA ASP A 11 12.68 1.75 -17.63
C ASP A 11 12.34 1.84 -16.14
N ARG A 12 11.77 2.98 -15.71
CA ARG A 12 11.35 3.15 -14.32
C ARG A 12 10.21 2.21 -13.97
N TRP A 13 9.24 2.05 -14.86
CA TRP A 13 8.16 1.09 -14.66
C TRP A 13 8.67 -0.33 -14.56
N GLU A 14 9.67 -0.70 -15.36
CA GLU A 14 10.28 -2.02 -15.27
C GLU A 14 10.92 -2.25 -13.90
N GLU A 15 11.58 -1.25 -13.35
CA GLU A 15 12.16 -1.35 -12.01
C GLU A 15 11.09 -1.59 -10.95
N VAL A 16 9.98 -0.87 -11.04
CA VAL A 16 8.84 -1.06 -10.13
C VAL A 16 8.27 -2.47 -10.27
N TYR A 17 8.06 -2.92 -11.50
CA TYR A 17 7.48 -4.24 -11.77
C TYR A 17 8.43 -5.38 -11.40
N ALA A 18 9.72 -5.13 -11.35
CA ALA A 18 10.67 -6.13 -10.87
C ALA A 18 10.44 -6.47 -9.39
N ILE A 19 9.88 -5.53 -8.63
CA ILE A 19 9.59 -5.72 -7.21
C ILE A 19 8.19 -6.33 -7.01
N SER A 20 7.17 -5.73 -7.62
CA SER A 20 5.77 -6.08 -7.36
C SER A 20 5.16 -7.01 -8.40
N GLY A 21 5.85 -7.25 -9.51
CA GLY A 21 5.26 -7.91 -10.67
C GLY A 21 4.50 -6.92 -11.53
N LYS A 22 4.20 -7.36 -12.75
CA LYS A 22 3.47 -6.55 -13.72
C LYS A 22 2.00 -6.38 -13.34
N PRO A 23 1.32 -5.37 -13.86
CA PRO A 23 -0.11 -5.23 -13.65
C PRO A 23 -0.86 -6.47 -14.15
N LEU A 24 -1.95 -6.79 -13.50
CA LEU A 24 -2.84 -7.84 -13.97
C LEU A 24 -3.55 -7.37 -15.26
N PRO A 25 -4.03 -8.31 -16.09
CA PRO A 25 -4.89 -7.94 -17.23
C PRO A 25 -6.08 -7.12 -16.73
N TRP A 26 -6.60 -6.23 -17.57
CA TRP A 26 -7.64 -5.28 -17.16
C TRP A 26 -8.85 -5.95 -16.51
N TRP A 27 -9.23 -7.16 -16.95
CA TRP A 27 -10.38 -7.90 -16.40
C TRP A 27 -10.11 -8.56 -15.05
N LYS A 28 -8.85 -8.59 -14.63
CA LYS A 28 -8.46 -9.13 -13.31
C LYS A 28 -7.96 -8.06 -12.37
N ARG A 29 -7.93 -6.81 -12.81
CA ARG A 29 -7.43 -5.73 -11.98
C ARG A 29 -8.33 -5.52 -10.78
N ALA A 30 -7.70 -5.40 -9.62
CA ALA A 30 -8.39 -5.14 -8.37
C ALA A 30 -7.63 -4.04 -7.63
N GLY A 31 -8.37 -3.06 -7.17
CA GLY A 31 -7.84 -1.95 -6.40
C GLY A 31 -8.62 -1.76 -5.12
N SER A 32 -7.99 -1.19 -4.12
CA SER A 32 -8.63 -0.84 -2.86
C SER A 32 -9.43 0.44 -3.01
N PRO A 33 -10.39 0.71 -2.11
CA PRO A 33 -10.86 2.07 -1.92
C PRO A 33 -9.71 2.93 -1.45
N ARG A 34 -9.87 4.24 -1.56
CA ARG A 34 -8.81 5.14 -1.09
C ARG A 34 -8.73 5.10 0.43
N MET A 35 -7.51 5.22 0.93
CA MET A 35 -7.20 5.19 2.34
C MET A 35 -6.38 6.42 2.69
N ARG A 36 -6.42 6.84 3.96
CA ARG A 36 -5.57 7.94 4.41
C ARG A 36 -4.17 7.40 4.67
N LEU A 37 -3.19 8.04 4.07
CA LEU A 37 -1.79 7.72 4.35
C LEU A 37 -1.41 8.40 5.66
N LEU A 38 -1.15 7.61 6.70
CA LEU A 38 -0.89 8.13 8.05
C LEU A 38 0.59 8.19 8.37
N ASP A 39 1.34 7.15 8.02
CA ASP A 39 2.76 7.07 8.33
C ASP A 39 3.43 6.01 7.47
N GLY A 40 4.75 6.08 7.39
CA GLY A 40 5.56 5.14 6.67
C GLY A 40 7.03 5.35 6.92
N PRO A 41 7.90 4.46 6.39
CA PRO A 41 9.34 4.64 6.52
C PRO A 41 9.82 5.86 5.74
N SER A 42 10.90 6.48 6.18
CA SER A 42 11.53 7.59 5.45
C SER A 42 11.91 7.13 4.02
N PRO A 43 11.72 7.94 2.98
CA PRO A 43 11.30 9.34 3.00
C PRO A 43 9.78 9.58 3.06
N LEU A 44 8.98 8.52 3.13
CA LEU A 44 7.53 8.65 3.11
C LEU A 44 7.00 9.45 4.30
N SER A 45 7.51 9.19 5.51
CA SER A 45 7.12 9.93 6.70
C SER A 45 7.38 11.43 6.55
N ASP A 46 8.51 11.79 5.98
CA ASP A 46 8.86 13.19 5.74
C ASP A 46 7.91 13.86 4.77
N MET A 47 7.52 13.14 3.72
CA MET A 47 6.58 13.63 2.72
C MET A 47 5.20 13.85 3.30
N ILE A 48 4.78 13.00 4.22
CA ILE A 48 3.49 13.15 4.91
C ILE A 48 3.48 14.40 5.78
N GLU A 49 4.57 14.67 6.46
CA GLU A 49 4.68 15.81 7.37
C GLU A 49 4.90 17.15 6.66
N GLU A 50 5.34 17.11 5.41
CA GLU A 50 5.69 18.30 4.65
C GLU A 50 4.53 19.27 4.45
N THR A 51 3.32 18.76 4.39
CA THR A 51 2.12 19.57 4.25
C THR A 51 1.07 19.07 5.24
N SER A 52 0.11 19.94 5.58
CA SER A 52 -0.99 19.57 6.46
C SER A 52 -2.13 18.86 5.73
N ASP A 53 -2.02 18.72 4.42
CA ASP A 53 -3.07 18.09 3.62
C ASP A 53 -3.19 16.60 3.93
N VAL A 54 -4.42 16.11 3.87
CA VAL A 54 -4.67 14.68 3.93
C VAL A 54 -4.16 14.04 2.65
N LYS A 55 -3.32 13.03 2.77
CA LYS A 55 -2.82 12.28 1.62
C LYS A 55 -3.63 11.01 1.47
N TRP A 56 -4.13 10.78 0.27
CA TRP A 56 -4.93 9.62 -0.05
C TRP A 56 -4.10 8.63 -0.86
N ALA A 57 -4.25 7.37 -0.51
CA ALA A 57 -3.54 6.28 -1.15
C ALA A 57 -4.51 5.18 -1.56
N ASN A 58 -4.13 4.43 -2.57
CA ASN A 58 -4.85 3.21 -2.92
C ASN A 58 -3.86 2.12 -3.26
N LEU A 59 -4.28 0.88 -3.02
CA LEU A 59 -3.48 -0.30 -3.26
C LEU A 59 -4.01 -0.99 -4.49
N GLN A 60 -3.14 -1.28 -5.45
CA GLN A 60 -3.53 -1.97 -6.67
C GLN A 60 -2.78 -3.29 -6.76
N ARG A 61 -3.52 -4.38 -6.91
CA ARG A 61 -2.94 -5.71 -7.01
C ARG A 61 -2.17 -5.89 -8.31
N THR A 62 -1.01 -6.57 -8.22
CA THR A 62 -0.16 -6.93 -9.34
C THR A 62 0.06 -8.44 -9.34
N GLN A 63 0.84 -8.94 -10.29
CA GLN A 63 1.09 -10.38 -10.43
C GLN A 63 1.80 -10.98 -9.21
N SER A 64 2.69 -10.23 -8.57
CA SER A 64 3.52 -10.73 -7.48
C SER A 64 3.44 -9.87 -6.23
N GLY A 65 2.33 -9.19 -6.03
CA GLY A 65 2.14 -8.33 -4.87
C GLY A 65 1.14 -7.23 -5.15
N ALA A 66 1.50 -6.01 -4.81
CA ALA A 66 0.69 -4.83 -5.05
C ALA A 66 1.56 -3.58 -5.11
N ILE A 67 1.01 -2.52 -5.66
CA ILE A 67 1.65 -1.21 -5.64
C ILE A 67 0.75 -0.28 -4.85
N LEU A 68 1.31 0.40 -3.86
CA LEU A 68 0.63 1.44 -3.12
C LEU A 68 0.88 2.76 -3.84
N TYR A 69 -0.18 3.34 -4.39
CA TYR A 69 -0.11 4.63 -5.06
C TYR A 69 -0.62 5.72 -4.15
N PHE A 70 0.04 6.86 -4.16
CA PHE A 70 -0.44 8.04 -3.46
C PHE A 70 0.05 9.29 -4.18
N ARG A 71 -0.61 10.41 -3.88
CA ARG A 71 -0.26 11.68 -4.48
C ARG A 71 0.17 12.65 -3.40
N VAL A 72 1.29 13.32 -3.63
CA VAL A 72 1.76 14.42 -2.79
C VAL A 72 1.92 15.62 -3.69
N ARG A 73 1.22 16.70 -3.38
CA ARG A 73 1.13 17.86 -4.27
C ARG A 73 0.57 17.41 -5.62
N LEU A 74 1.28 17.66 -6.71
CA LEU A 74 0.85 17.26 -8.05
C LEU A 74 1.58 16.01 -8.55
N GLU A 75 2.36 15.36 -7.70
CA GLU A 75 3.17 14.23 -8.09
C GLU A 75 2.59 12.92 -7.57
N VAL A 76 2.67 11.90 -8.41
CA VAL A 76 2.22 10.55 -8.10
C VAL A 76 3.42 9.71 -7.70
N TYR A 77 3.29 9.03 -6.56
CA TYR A 77 4.32 8.12 -6.06
C TYR A 77 3.77 6.72 -5.97
N GLY A 78 4.66 5.76 -6.10
CA GLY A 78 4.32 4.35 -5.93
C GLY A 78 5.31 3.66 -5.02
N LEU A 79 4.79 2.82 -4.13
CA LEU A 79 5.58 1.93 -3.29
C LEU A 79 5.26 0.50 -3.70
N PRO A 80 6.14 -0.15 -4.48
CA PRO A 80 5.90 -1.54 -4.86
C PRO A 80 6.13 -2.45 -3.67
N CYS A 81 5.19 -3.37 -3.46
CA CYS A 81 5.20 -4.31 -2.34
C CYS A 81 5.22 -5.73 -2.89
N ALA A 82 6.31 -6.44 -2.67
CA ALA A 82 6.43 -7.84 -3.09
C ALA A 82 5.64 -8.74 -2.14
N SER A 83 4.91 -9.70 -2.71
CA SER A 83 4.08 -10.62 -1.90
C SER A 83 4.89 -11.38 -0.86
N THR A 84 6.11 -11.76 -1.20
CA THR A 84 6.97 -12.57 -0.32
C THR A 84 7.63 -11.76 0.79
N LYS A 85 7.60 -10.43 0.71
CA LYS A 85 8.30 -9.53 1.65
C LYS A 85 7.38 -8.56 2.36
N THR A 86 6.08 -8.73 2.21
CA THR A 86 5.09 -7.81 2.78
C THR A 86 4.08 -8.60 3.58
N GLN A 87 3.81 -8.14 4.79
CA GLN A 87 2.79 -8.69 5.67
C GLN A 87 1.76 -7.61 5.96
N TRP A 88 0.54 -8.02 6.27
CA TRP A 88 -0.52 -7.07 6.53
C TRP A 88 -1.39 -7.52 7.68
N HIS A 89 -1.97 -6.55 8.37
CA HIS A 89 -3.05 -6.81 9.32
C HIS A 89 -3.92 -5.57 9.49
N ILE A 90 -5.14 -5.78 9.91
CA ILE A 90 -6.08 -4.70 10.24
C ILE A 90 -6.02 -4.48 11.75
N HIS A 91 -5.68 -3.26 12.13
CA HIS A 91 -5.60 -2.85 13.52
C HIS A 91 -6.80 -1.97 13.85
N ALA A 92 -7.56 -2.34 14.87
CA ALA A 92 -8.74 -1.59 15.28
C ALA A 92 -8.56 -1.13 16.72
N THR A 93 -8.70 0.19 16.94
CA THR A 93 -8.61 0.79 18.27
C THR A 93 -9.62 1.93 18.36
N ASP A 94 -10.42 1.96 19.42
CA ASP A 94 -11.34 3.07 19.73
C ASP A 94 -12.20 3.50 18.54
N GLY A 95 -12.73 2.51 17.82
CA GLY A 95 -13.59 2.76 16.66
C GLY A 95 -12.87 3.14 15.39
N GLN A 96 -11.55 3.30 15.44
CA GLN A 96 -10.74 3.58 14.27
C GLN A 96 -10.06 2.32 13.77
N ARG A 97 -9.95 2.20 12.45
CA ARG A 97 -9.29 1.05 11.81
C ARG A 97 -8.16 1.51 10.93
N GLU A 98 -7.07 0.77 10.99
CA GLU A 98 -5.90 1.02 10.15
C GLU A 98 -5.47 -0.27 9.46
N LEU A 99 -5.05 -0.15 8.22
CA LEU A 99 -4.31 -1.22 7.55
C LEU A 99 -2.83 -1.00 7.82
N HIS A 100 -2.19 -1.99 8.38
CA HIS A 100 -0.75 -1.97 8.58
C HIS A 100 -0.10 -2.88 7.55
N LEU A 101 0.79 -2.30 6.73
CA LEU A 101 1.60 -3.04 5.77
C LEU A 101 3.03 -3.05 6.27
N GLN A 102 3.51 -4.20 6.70
CA GLN A 102 4.90 -4.36 7.09
C GLN A 102 5.71 -4.64 5.84
N HIS A 103 6.32 -3.61 5.34
CA HIS A 103 7.16 -3.63 4.16
C HIS A 103 8.62 -3.88 4.56
N ALA A 104 9.45 -4.29 3.60
CA ALA A 104 10.88 -4.54 3.87
C ALA A 104 11.59 -3.32 4.47
N GLN A 105 11.12 -2.12 4.18
CA GLN A 105 11.74 -0.87 4.65
C GLN A 105 11.09 -0.32 5.92
N GLY A 106 10.00 -0.88 6.38
CA GLY A 106 9.31 -0.43 7.58
C GLY A 106 7.81 -0.56 7.49
N LEU A 107 7.13 -0.04 8.49
CA LEU A 107 5.68 -0.13 8.61
C LEU A 107 5.00 1.04 7.91
N VAL A 108 4.05 0.74 7.04
CA VAL A 108 3.17 1.73 6.44
C VAL A 108 1.81 1.63 7.11
N ARG A 109 1.28 2.76 7.57
CA ARG A 109 -0.01 2.82 8.23
C ARG A 109 -1.01 3.58 7.38
N LEU A 110 -2.16 2.97 7.14
CA LEU A 110 -3.21 3.52 6.29
C LEU A 110 -4.53 3.54 7.06
N GLY A 111 -5.15 4.70 7.15
CA GLY A 111 -6.43 4.85 7.83
C GLY A 111 -7.58 4.41 6.95
N LEU A 112 -8.47 3.59 7.50
CA LEU A 112 -9.64 3.09 6.80
C LEU A 112 -10.88 3.88 7.25
N SER A 113 -11.68 4.34 6.29
CA SER A 113 -12.88 5.11 6.59
C SER A 113 -14.06 4.22 7.00
N SER A 114 -13.98 2.93 6.74
CA SER A 114 -15.04 1.98 7.07
C SER A 114 -14.46 0.60 7.26
N ARG A 115 -15.33 -0.33 7.71
CA ARG A 115 -14.94 -1.73 7.83
C ARG A 115 -14.53 -2.26 6.45
N PRO A 116 -13.40 -2.99 6.34
CA PRO A 116 -12.97 -3.54 5.06
C PRO A 116 -14.04 -4.45 4.46
N SER A 117 -14.28 -4.29 3.17
CA SER A 117 -15.19 -5.16 2.44
C SER A 117 -14.56 -6.52 2.21
N LYS A 118 -15.40 -7.51 1.87
CA LYS A 118 -14.89 -8.83 1.49
C LYS A 118 -13.97 -8.75 0.29
N GLY A 119 -14.28 -7.88 -0.66
CA GLY A 119 -13.45 -7.67 -1.85
C GLY A 119 -12.09 -7.13 -1.51
N PHE A 120 -12.02 -6.18 -0.58
CA PHE A 120 -10.75 -5.62 -0.15
C PHE A 120 -9.90 -6.66 0.60
N LEU A 121 -10.52 -7.43 1.49
CA LEU A 121 -9.81 -8.51 2.20
C LEU A 121 -9.32 -9.57 1.23
N ALA A 122 -10.11 -9.91 0.21
CA ALA A 122 -9.70 -10.85 -0.83
C ALA A 122 -8.50 -10.31 -1.62
N LEU A 123 -8.48 -9.01 -1.89
CA LEU A 123 -7.34 -8.38 -2.55
C LEU A 123 -6.07 -8.53 -1.72
N LEU A 124 -6.16 -8.24 -0.43
CA LEU A 124 -5.01 -8.34 0.49
C LEU A 124 -4.51 -9.78 0.59
N ASN A 125 -5.41 -10.74 0.70
CA ASN A 125 -5.05 -12.15 0.72
C ASN A 125 -4.38 -12.58 -0.59
N ALA A 126 -4.90 -12.13 -1.72
CA ALA A 126 -4.34 -12.49 -3.01
C ALA A 126 -2.97 -11.84 -3.23
N ALA A 127 -2.79 -10.61 -2.76
CA ALA A 127 -1.54 -9.88 -2.93
C ALA A 127 -0.44 -10.37 -1.97
N PHE A 128 -0.78 -10.63 -0.72
CA PHE A 128 0.21 -10.84 0.35
C PHE A 128 0.02 -12.10 1.17
N GLY A 129 -1.03 -12.88 0.91
CA GLY A 129 -1.35 -14.03 1.74
C GLY A 129 -2.23 -13.68 2.93
N SER A 130 -2.33 -14.60 3.86
CA SER A 130 -3.20 -14.44 5.03
C SER A 130 -2.77 -13.30 5.93
N GLU A 131 -3.75 -12.70 6.60
CA GLU A 131 -3.48 -11.65 7.57
C GLU A 131 -2.52 -12.16 8.65
N THR A 132 -1.51 -11.33 8.95
CA THR A 132 -0.58 -11.64 10.02
C THR A 132 -1.27 -11.42 11.34
N VAL A 133 -1.42 -12.49 12.08
CA VAL A 133 -2.00 -12.39 13.43
C VAL A 133 -0.93 -11.83 14.34
N SER A 134 -1.21 -10.67 14.92
CA SER A 134 -0.35 -10.13 15.96
C SER A 134 -0.38 -11.11 17.12
N LYS A 135 0.75 -11.75 17.38
CA LYS A 135 0.89 -12.56 18.57
C LYS A 135 1.06 -11.63 19.75
N VAL A 136 -0.03 -11.04 20.16
CA VAL A 136 -0.02 -10.37 21.44
C VAL A 136 0.02 -11.46 22.49
N HIS A 137 1.15 -11.63 23.04
CA HIS A 137 1.26 -12.47 24.18
C HIS A 137 1.04 -11.67 25.38
N VAL A 138 0.15 -12.12 25.98
CA VAL A 138 -0.10 -11.70 27.32
C VAL A 138 0.93 -12.31 28.24
#